data_9e6379d9722336a512d8984304faff27
#
_entry.id   9e6379d9722336a512d8984304faff27
#
_cell.length_a   1.000
_cell.length_b   1.000
_cell.length_c   1.000
_cell.angle_alpha   90.00
_cell.angle_beta   90.00
_cell.angle_gamma   90.00
#
_symmetry.space_group_name_H-M   'P 1'
#
loop_
_entity.id
_entity.type
_entity.pdbx_description
1 polymer ?
#
loop_
_entity_poly.entity_id
_entity_poly.type
_entity_poly.pdbx_seq_one_letter_code
_entity_poly.pdbx_strand_id
1 'polypeptide(L)'
;MIAFAVSLLGAVYAFKILKHFDIESKTAIFFALLLTVGSNWLMTAQNAWVWFIAQNMAFTLSLMAIYYALKNKIGLSLAFWACAVGCRPFQILYLPALLYLIYNAHKTVNPEDKIIDIIKKRYLALVPMAVIALSYMILNFARFGHITEFGHNYLPEFTRSELGQFNIGYMAENLKNM
;
A
#
# COMPACT_ATOMS: atom_id res chain seq x y z
N MET A 1 0.51 -21.13 -4.04
CA MET A 1 -0.59 -20.75 -4.97
C MET A 1 -1.17 -19.36 -4.70
N ILE A 2 -1.54 -19.01 -3.47
CA ILE A 2 -2.14 -17.68 -3.15
C ILE A 2 -1.20 -16.53 -3.53
N ALA A 3 0.08 -16.55 -3.13
CA ALA A 3 1.05 -15.51 -3.44
C ALA A 3 1.18 -15.27 -4.96
N PHE A 4 1.20 -16.35 -5.75
CA PHE A 4 1.26 -16.25 -7.19
C PHE A 4 0.00 -15.63 -7.81
N ALA A 5 -1.19 -16.01 -7.31
CA ALA A 5 -2.45 -15.41 -7.75
C ALA A 5 -2.51 -13.90 -7.44
N VAL A 6 -2.03 -13.49 -6.25
CA VAL A 6 -1.93 -12.08 -5.85
C VAL A 6 -0.96 -11.33 -6.76
N SER A 7 0.20 -11.91 -7.10
CA SER A 7 1.15 -11.30 -8.04
C SER A 7 0.56 -11.14 -9.44
N LEU A 8 -0.17 -12.14 -9.92
CA LEU A 8 -0.83 -12.05 -11.21
C LEU A 8 -1.86 -10.92 -11.24
N LEU A 9 -2.64 -10.77 -10.17
CA LEU A 9 -3.57 -9.66 -10.00
C LEU A 9 -2.82 -8.32 -10.03
N GLY A 10 -1.68 -8.22 -9.36
CA GLY A 10 -0.83 -7.03 -9.39
C GLY A 10 -0.32 -6.71 -10.80
N ALA A 11 0.11 -7.71 -11.56
CA ALA A 11 0.51 -7.53 -12.97
C ALA A 11 -0.63 -6.95 -13.83
N VAL A 12 -1.86 -7.43 -13.62
CA VAL A 12 -3.06 -6.90 -14.30
C VAL A 12 -3.28 -5.43 -13.94
N TYR A 13 -3.11 -5.04 -12.68
CA TYR A 13 -3.26 -3.63 -12.29
C TYR A 13 -2.10 -2.76 -12.77
N ALA A 14 -0.86 -3.27 -12.81
CA ALA A 14 0.26 -2.58 -13.45
C ALA A 14 -0.03 -2.32 -14.93
N PHE A 15 -0.50 -3.32 -15.66
CA PHE A 15 -0.94 -3.16 -17.06
C PHE A 15 -2.06 -2.10 -17.19
N LYS A 16 -3.10 -2.14 -16.35
CA LYS A 16 -4.19 -1.17 -16.37
C LYS A 16 -3.73 0.27 -16.09
N ILE A 17 -2.74 0.44 -15.19
CA ILE A 17 -2.12 1.75 -14.92
C ILE A 17 -1.41 2.25 -16.18
N LEU A 18 -0.59 1.42 -16.82
CA LEU A 18 0.12 1.79 -18.04
C LEU A 18 -0.87 2.14 -19.18
N LYS A 19 -1.95 1.39 -19.31
CA LYS A 19 -3.02 1.69 -20.28
C LYS A 19 -3.78 2.99 -19.97
N HIS A 20 -3.82 3.43 -18.71
CA HIS A 20 -4.41 4.73 -18.36
C HIS A 20 -3.60 5.90 -18.92
N PHE A 21 -2.30 5.74 -19.15
CA PHE A 21 -1.42 6.73 -19.78
C PHE A 21 -1.27 6.51 -21.30
N ASP A 22 -2.23 5.82 -21.93
CA ASP A 22 -2.29 5.54 -23.37
C ASP A 22 -1.07 4.82 -23.94
N ILE A 23 -0.31 4.12 -23.10
CA ILE A 23 0.84 3.32 -23.52
C ILE A 23 0.33 2.16 -24.42
N GLU A 24 1.04 1.93 -25.53
CA GLU A 24 0.72 0.84 -26.46
C GLU A 24 0.67 -0.52 -25.72
N SER A 25 -0.28 -1.38 -26.08
CA SER A 25 -0.56 -2.63 -25.37
C SER A 25 0.65 -3.56 -25.28
N LYS A 26 1.46 -3.67 -26.36
CA LYS A 26 2.68 -4.49 -26.35
C LYS A 26 3.70 -3.98 -25.34
N THR A 27 3.93 -2.68 -25.32
CA THR A 27 4.82 -2.00 -24.39
C THR A 27 4.30 -2.13 -22.96
N ALA A 28 3.00 -1.95 -22.74
CA ALA A 28 2.38 -2.10 -21.42
C ALA A 28 2.49 -3.54 -20.89
N ILE A 29 2.31 -4.56 -21.74
CA ILE A 29 2.51 -5.97 -21.36
C ILE A 29 3.98 -6.20 -21.00
N PHE A 30 4.92 -5.71 -21.82
CA PHE A 30 6.35 -5.86 -21.56
C PHE A 30 6.75 -5.28 -20.19
N PHE A 31 6.34 -4.05 -19.87
CA PHE A 31 6.65 -3.43 -18.58
C PHE A 31 5.93 -4.08 -17.40
N ALA A 32 4.69 -4.55 -17.57
CA ALA A 32 3.98 -5.30 -16.53
C ALA A 32 4.68 -6.64 -16.25
N LEU A 33 5.16 -7.34 -17.27
CA LEU A 33 5.95 -8.57 -17.11
C LEU A 33 7.34 -8.27 -16.51
N LEU A 34 8.00 -7.22 -16.95
CA LEU A 34 9.29 -6.81 -16.38
C LEU A 34 9.16 -6.50 -14.89
N LEU A 35 8.09 -5.80 -14.48
CA LEU A 35 7.82 -5.52 -13.07
C LEU A 35 7.60 -6.81 -12.26
N THR A 36 6.90 -7.81 -12.80
CA THR A 36 6.56 -9.04 -12.08
C THR A 36 7.67 -10.08 -12.11
N VAL A 37 8.24 -10.33 -13.27
CA VAL A 37 9.22 -11.42 -13.49
C VAL A 37 10.65 -10.90 -13.39
N GLY A 38 10.89 -9.66 -13.80
CA GLY A 38 12.21 -9.02 -13.81
C GLY A 38 12.61 -8.33 -12.49
N SER A 39 11.84 -8.46 -11.43
CA SER A 39 12.11 -7.83 -10.15
C SER A 39 12.07 -8.84 -8.98
N ASN A 40 12.43 -8.38 -7.79
CA ASN A 40 12.32 -9.16 -6.54
C ASN A 40 10.89 -9.62 -6.25
N TRP A 41 9.89 -9.11 -6.98
CA TRP A 41 8.51 -9.54 -6.81
C TRP A 41 8.30 -11.02 -7.16
N LEU A 42 9.00 -11.53 -8.19
CA LEU A 42 8.98 -12.95 -8.50
C LEU A 42 9.44 -13.81 -7.32
N MET A 43 10.52 -13.40 -6.64
CA MET A 43 11.04 -14.10 -5.47
C MET A 43 10.02 -14.14 -4.33
N THR A 44 9.33 -13.03 -4.08
CA THR A 44 8.27 -12.98 -3.04
C THR A 44 7.05 -13.79 -3.42
N ALA A 45 6.74 -13.93 -4.72
CA ALA A 45 5.62 -14.73 -5.22
C ALA A 45 5.85 -16.24 -5.10
N GLN A 46 7.11 -16.68 -5.20
CA GLN A 46 7.49 -18.10 -5.11
C GLN A 46 7.61 -18.59 -3.67
N ASN A 47 7.79 -17.69 -2.70
CA ASN A 47 7.96 -18.04 -1.29
C ASN A 47 6.62 -17.97 -0.53
N ALA A 48 6.31 -19.04 0.21
CA ALA A 48 5.08 -19.16 0.99
C ALA A 48 5.21 -18.62 2.43
N TRP A 49 6.32 -17.97 2.79
CA TRP A 49 6.52 -17.43 4.12
C TRP A 49 5.64 -16.18 4.32
N VAL A 50 5.11 -16.03 5.52
CA VAL A 50 4.16 -14.97 5.89
C VAL A 50 4.66 -13.57 5.49
N TRP A 51 5.95 -13.29 5.70
CA TRP A 51 6.58 -12.01 5.36
C TRP A 51 6.53 -11.69 3.86
N PHE A 52 6.79 -12.71 3.01
CA PHE A 52 6.76 -12.56 1.56
C PHE A 52 5.34 -12.41 1.03
N ILE A 53 4.39 -13.17 1.60
CA ILE A 53 2.97 -13.05 1.25
C ILE A 53 2.47 -11.65 1.62
N ALA A 54 2.76 -11.15 2.82
CA ALA A 54 2.38 -9.81 3.25
C ALA A 54 2.97 -8.72 2.36
N GLN A 55 4.25 -8.86 1.95
CA GLN A 55 4.92 -7.94 1.04
C GLN A 55 4.25 -7.92 -0.35
N ASN A 56 3.95 -9.09 -0.88
CA ASN A 56 3.31 -9.28 -2.17
C ASN A 56 1.89 -8.70 -2.18
N MET A 57 1.11 -8.96 -1.13
CA MET A 57 -0.23 -8.38 -0.96
C MET A 57 -0.16 -6.87 -0.84
N ALA A 58 0.74 -6.31 -0.01
CA ALA A 58 0.88 -4.87 0.16
C ALA A 58 1.20 -4.18 -1.17
N PHE A 59 2.10 -4.75 -1.98
CA PHE A 59 2.46 -4.20 -3.28
C PHE A 59 1.29 -4.23 -4.27
N THR A 60 0.60 -5.36 -4.37
CA THR A 60 -0.59 -5.51 -5.23
C THR A 60 -1.70 -4.53 -4.84
N LEU A 61 -2.00 -4.42 -3.52
CA LEU A 61 -3.00 -3.49 -3.01
C LEU A 61 -2.60 -2.03 -3.27
N SER A 62 -1.32 -1.71 -3.21
CA SER A 62 -0.81 -0.37 -3.58
C SER A 62 -1.03 -0.05 -5.06
N LEU A 63 -0.80 -1.01 -5.97
CA LEU A 63 -1.12 -0.85 -7.39
C LEU A 63 -2.62 -0.65 -7.62
N MET A 64 -3.47 -1.38 -6.89
CA MET A 64 -4.92 -1.18 -6.93
C MET A 64 -5.30 0.21 -6.43
N ALA A 65 -4.73 0.67 -5.32
CA ALA A 65 -4.95 2.01 -4.78
C ALA A 65 -4.58 3.10 -5.80
N ILE A 66 -3.43 2.99 -6.45
CA ILE A 66 -2.96 3.91 -7.50
C ILE A 66 -3.94 3.89 -8.69
N TYR A 67 -4.31 2.72 -9.18
CA TYR A 67 -5.25 2.61 -10.31
C TYR A 67 -6.58 3.29 -10.03
N TYR A 68 -7.16 3.06 -8.83
CA TYR A 68 -8.43 3.67 -8.47
C TYR A 68 -8.31 5.16 -8.16
N ALA A 69 -7.15 5.65 -7.70
CA ALA A 69 -6.85 7.07 -7.60
C ALA A 69 -6.91 7.74 -8.98
N LEU A 70 -6.22 7.18 -9.98
CA LEU A 70 -6.20 7.66 -11.37
C LEU A 70 -7.59 7.66 -12.01
N LYS A 71 -8.47 6.73 -11.61
CA LYS A 71 -9.87 6.66 -12.06
C LYS A 71 -10.83 7.54 -11.24
N ASN A 72 -10.32 8.43 -10.38
CA ASN A 72 -11.10 9.30 -9.49
C ASN A 72 -12.09 8.53 -8.58
N LYS A 73 -11.80 7.26 -8.27
CA LYS A 73 -12.57 6.41 -7.36
C LYS A 73 -11.96 6.45 -5.95
N ILE A 74 -12.09 7.61 -5.29
CA ILE A 74 -11.40 7.95 -4.05
C ILE A 74 -11.62 6.88 -2.96
N GLY A 75 -12.87 6.45 -2.72
CA GLY A 75 -13.19 5.48 -1.66
C GLY A 75 -12.51 4.13 -1.85
N LEU A 76 -12.47 3.60 -3.09
CA LEU A 76 -11.77 2.35 -3.40
C LEU A 76 -10.25 2.52 -3.29
N SER A 77 -9.71 3.65 -3.75
CA SER A 77 -8.30 3.96 -3.64
C SER A 77 -7.83 3.94 -2.19
N LEU A 78 -8.51 4.67 -1.32
CA LEU A 78 -8.19 4.75 0.11
C LEU A 78 -8.44 3.43 0.85
N ALA A 79 -9.46 2.66 0.46
CA ALA A 79 -9.72 1.34 1.03
C ALA A 79 -8.56 0.36 0.71
N PHE A 80 -8.13 0.28 -0.54
CA PHE A 80 -7.00 -0.59 -0.90
C PHE A 80 -5.69 -0.14 -0.27
N TRP A 81 -5.47 1.17 -0.14
CA TRP A 81 -4.32 1.69 0.60
C TRP A 81 -4.38 1.30 2.08
N ALA A 82 -5.53 1.42 2.75
CA ALA A 82 -5.69 0.99 4.15
C ALA A 82 -5.41 -0.51 4.32
N CYS A 83 -5.87 -1.35 3.38
CA CYS A 83 -5.54 -2.78 3.37
C CYS A 83 -4.03 -3.00 3.19
N ALA A 84 -3.36 -2.22 2.32
CA ALA A 84 -1.91 -2.31 2.13
C ALA A 84 -1.14 -1.94 3.41
N VAL A 85 -1.57 -0.89 4.14
CA VAL A 85 -1.02 -0.49 5.45
C VAL A 85 -1.19 -1.62 6.47
N GLY A 86 -2.34 -2.30 6.48
CA GLY A 86 -2.56 -3.47 7.35
C GLY A 86 -1.64 -4.65 7.05
N CYS A 87 -1.21 -4.82 5.79
CA CYS A 87 -0.22 -5.83 5.43
C CYS A 87 1.21 -5.39 5.80
N ARG A 88 1.53 -4.09 5.60
CA ARG A 88 2.84 -3.50 5.85
C ARG A 88 2.68 -2.05 6.31
N PRO A 89 2.92 -1.72 7.60
CA PRO A 89 2.70 -0.38 8.14
C PRO A 89 3.43 0.74 7.39
N PHE A 90 4.60 0.47 6.83
CA PHE A 90 5.35 1.44 6.03
C PHE A 90 4.63 1.92 4.76
N GLN A 91 3.58 1.24 4.32
CA GLN A 91 2.74 1.70 3.22
C GLN A 91 2.02 3.03 3.54
N ILE A 92 1.99 3.47 4.79
CA ILE A 92 1.49 4.77 5.19
C ILE A 92 2.26 5.92 4.51
N LEU A 93 3.54 5.72 4.21
CA LEU A 93 4.41 6.70 3.56
C LEU A 93 4.00 7.00 2.10
N TYR A 94 3.20 6.13 1.47
CA TYR A 94 2.65 6.38 0.13
C TYR A 94 1.44 7.33 0.12
N LEU A 95 0.87 7.64 1.30
CA LEU A 95 -0.32 8.49 1.38
C LEU A 95 -0.17 9.85 0.69
N PRO A 96 0.93 10.62 0.86
CA PRO A 96 1.07 11.90 0.17
C PRO A 96 1.02 11.78 -1.36
N ALA A 97 1.70 10.77 -1.91
CA ALA A 97 1.68 10.51 -3.36
C ALA A 97 0.28 10.10 -3.83
N LEU A 98 -0.43 9.28 -3.06
CA LEU A 98 -1.78 8.84 -3.38
C LEU A 98 -2.78 10.02 -3.36
N LEU A 99 -2.68 10.90 -2.36
CA LEU A 99 -3.51 12.11 -2.26
C LEU A 99 -3.25 13.07 -3.43
N TYR A 100 -1.98 13.20 -3.85
CA TYR A 100 -1.63 13.99 -5.03
C TYR A 100 -2.28 13.41 -6.31
N LEU A 101 -2.24 12.09 -6.52
CA LEU A 101 -2.90 11.44 -7.65
C LEU A 101 -4.42 11.63 -7.63
N ILE A 102 -5.04 11.47 -6.45
CA ILE A 102 -6.48 11.71 -6.26
C ILE A 102 -6.84 13.17 -6.60
N TYR A 103 -6.05 14.11 -6.09
CA TYR A 103 -6.27 15.54 -6.36
C TYR A 103 -6.19 15.85 -7.86
N ASN A 104 -5.14 15.38 -8.53
CA ASN A 104 -4.97 15.59 -9.97
C ASN A 104 -6.11 14.95 -10.78
N ALA A 105 -6.47 13.70 -10.48
CA ALA A 105 -7.57 13.01 -11.14
C ALA A 105 -8.92 13.71 -10.90
N HIS A 106 -9.12 14.30 -9.73
CA HIS A 106 -10.32 15.10 -9.47
C HIS A 106 -10.32 16.40 -10.27
N LYS A 107 -9.18 17.10 -10.33
CA LYS A 107 -9.00 18.36 -11.05
C LYS A 107 -9.20 18.23 -12.58
N THR A 108 -8.92 17.08 -13.16
CA THR A 108 -9.21 16.85 -14.59
C THR A 108 -10.71 16.82 -14.89
N VAL A 109 -11.54 16.45 -13.91
CA VAL A 109 -13.01 16.38 -14.03
C VAL A 109 -13.68 17.67 -13.56
N ASN A 110 -13.16 18.28 -12.49
CA ASN A 110 -13.70 19.47 -11.85
C ASN A 110 -12.60 20.51 -11.60
N PRO A 111 -12.19 21.29 -12.63
CA PRO A 111 -11.05 22.20 -12.54
C PRO A 111 -11.19 23.30 -11.47
N GLU A 112 -12.43 23.77 -11.25
CA GLU A 112 -12.73 24.89 -10.33
C GLU A 112 -12.71 24.49 -8.83
N ASP A 113 -12.85 23.20 -8.52
CA ASP A 113 -12.95 22.74 -7.12
C ASP A 113 -11.64 22.97 -6.37
N LYS A 114 -11.73 23.62 -5.20
CA LYS A 114 -10.62 23.74 -4.23
C LYS A 114 -10.53 22.45 -3.41
N ILE A 115 -9.40 22.23 -2.75
CA ILE A 115 -9.18 21.05 -1.88
C ILE A 115 -10.33 20.90 -0.86
N ILE A 116 -10.80 22.02 -0.27
CA ILE A 116 -11.88 22.00 0.72
C ILE A 116 -13.20 21.51 0.12
N ASP A 117 -13.47 21.83 -1.16
CA ASP A 117 -14.67 21.43 -1.88
C ASP A 117 -14.62 19.92 -2.18
N ILE A 118 -13.45 19.40 -2.52
CA ILE A 118 -13.22 17.95 -2.71
C ILE A 118 -13.55 17.21 -1.40
N ILE A 119 -13.02 17.67 -0.28
CA ILE A 119 -13.26 17.06 1.03
C ILE A 119 -14.75 17.08 1.37
N LYS A 120 -15.42 18.24 1.23
CA LYS A 120 -16.85 18.39 1.52
C LYS A 120 -17.74 17.53 0.62
N LYS A 121 -17.41 17.44 -0.68
CA LYS A 121 -18.21 16.66 -1.64
C LYS A 121 -17.97 15.15 -1.53
N ARG A 122 -16.80 14.73 -1.04
CA ARG A 122 -16.35 13.34 -1.07
C ARG A 122 -16.03 12.73 0.30
N TYR A 123 -16.47 13.35 1.40
CA TYR A 123 -16.18 12.85 2.76
C TYR A 123 -16.65 11.41 2.99
N LEU A 124 -17.76 10.97 2.37
CA LEU A 124 -18.23 9.58 2.44
C LEU A 124 -17.24 8.58 1.81
N ALA A 125 -16.37 9.04 0.92
CA ALA A 125 -15.32 8.20 0.36
C ALA A 125 -14.25 7.79 1.39
N LEU A 126 -14.19 8.47 2.56
CA LEU A 126 -13.30 8.09 3.66
C LEU A 126 -13.86 6.91 4.48
N VAL A 127 -15.16 6.63 4.40
CA VAL A 127 -15.82 5.59 5.21
C VAL A 127 -15.18 4.20 5.01
N PRO A 128 -14.96 3.69 3.79
CA PRO A 128 -14.33 2.38 3.62
C PRO A 128 -12.95 2.28 4.26
N MET A 129 -12.12 3.31 4.11
CA MET A 129 -10.80 3.39 4.75
C MET A 129 -10.93 3.37 6.28
N ALA A 130 -11.85 4.17 6.84
CA ALA A 130 -12.07 4.25 8.28
C ALA A 130 -12.54 2.91 8.86
N VAL A 131 -13.46 2.21 8.17
CA VAL A 131 -13.93 0.88 8.59
C VAL A 131 -12.77 -0.13 8.62
N ILE A 132 -11.93 -0.14 7.59
CA ILE A 132 -10.75 -1.03 7.52
C ILE A 132 -9.76 -0.69 8.66
N ALA A 133 -9.44 0.58 8.85
CA ALA A 133 -8.52 1.02 9.91
C ALA A 133 -9.05 0.64 11.31
N LEU A 134 -10.32 0.89 11.58
CA LEU A 134 -10.97 0.50 12.84
C LEU A 134 -10.96 -1.02 13.04
N SER A 135 -11.18 -1.81 11.99
CA SER A 135 -11.10 -3.27 12.06
C SER A 135 -9.72 -3.75 12.50
N TYR A 136 -8.63 -3.15 11.95
CA TYR A 136 -7.27 -3.45 12.39
C TYR A 136 -7.01 -3.01 13.83
N MET A 137 -7.47 -1.83 14.23
CA MET A 137 -7.33 -1.35 15.61
C MET A 137 -8.04 -2.27 16.60
N ILE A 138 -9.25 -2.75 16.29
CA ILE A 138 -10.00 -3.70 17.12
C ILE A 138 -9.27 -5.04 17.21
N LEU A 139 -8.77 -5.57 16.07
CA LEU A 139 -8.01 -6.82 16.05
C LEU A 139 -6.70 -6.72 16.84
N ASN A 140 -5.98 -5.61 16.72
CA ASN A 140 -4.75 -5.37 17.46
C ASN A 140 -5.03 -5.28 18.97
N PHE A 141 -6.08 -4.54 19.34
CA PHE A 141 -6.50 -4.44 20.74
C PHE A 141 -6.89 -5.81 21.32
N ALA A 142 -7.67 -6.59 20.58
CA ALA A 142 -8.08 -7.93 21.01
C ALA A 142 -6.92 -8.91 21.17
N ARG A 143 -5.84 -8.75 20.38
CA ARG A 143 -4.67 -9.64 20.40
C ARG A 143 -3.59 -9.21 21.38
N PHE A 144 -3.34 -7.91 21.48
CA PHE A 144 -2.15 -7.35 22.11
C PHE A 144 -2.49 -6.34 23.22
N GLY A 145 -3.76 -6.00 23.43
CA GLY A 145 -4.17 -4.98 24.40
C GLY A 145 -3.87 -3.53 23.97
N HIS A 146 -3.30 -3.33 22.79
CA HIS A 146 -2.95 -2.01 22.23
C HIS A 146 -3.41 -1.88 20.80
N ILE A 147 -4.02 -0.73 20.45
CA ILE A 147 -4.59 -0.47 19.10
C ILE A 147 -3.53 -0.33 17.99
N THR A 148 -2.31 0.03 18.35
CA THR A 148 -1.18 0.26 17.42
C THR A 148 -0.13 -0.84 17.45
N GLU A 149 -0.33 -1.90 18.23
CA GLU A 149 0.60 -3.01 18.32
C GLU A 149 0.34 -4.00 17.17
N PHE A 150 1.38 -4.29 16.38
CA PHE A 150 1.32 -5.21 15.24
C PHE A 150 1.99 -6.55 15.52
N GLY A 151 2.33 -6.84 16.78
CA GLY A 151 2.96 -8.08 17.19
C GLY A 151 4.48 -8.12 17.06
N HIS A 152 5.11 -7.05 16.58
CA HIS A 152 6.57 -7.00 16.44
C HIS A 152 7.30 -7.08 17.77
N ASN A 153 6.75 -6.48 18.83
CA ASN A 153 7.36 -6.51 20.17
C ASN A 153 7.37 -7.91 20.79
N TYR A 154 6.61 -8.85 20.26
CA TYR A 154 6.56 -10.24 20.70
C TYR A 154 7.50 -11.18 19.93
N LEU A 155 8.21 -10.66 18.92
CA LEU A 155 9.17 -11.46 18.17
C LEU A 155 10.53 -11.48 18.90
N PRO A 156 11.17 -12.66 19.05
CA PRO A 156 12.44 -12.78 19.80
C PRO A 156 13.56 -11.87 19.27
N GLU A 157 13.58 -11.62 17.95
CA GLU A 157 14.59 -10.75 17.31
C GLU A 157 14.50 -9.29 17.78
N PHE A 158 13.30 -8.84 18.17
CA PHE A 158 13.07 -7.45 18.57
C PHE A 158 13.09 -7.23 20.08
N THR A 159 13.07 -8.28 20.89
CA THR A 159 13.17 -8.17 22.35
C THR A 159 14.56 -7.72 22.83
N ARG A 160 15.56 -7.77 21.94
CA ARG A 160 16.96 -7.36 22.20
C ARG A 160 17.24 -5.89 21.96
N SER A 161 16.29 -5.13 21.42
CA SER A 161 16.49 -3.70 21.16
C SER A 161 16.24 -2.90 22.44
N GLU A 162 17.31 -2.45 23.10
CA GLU A 162 17.26 -1.71 24.39
C GLU A 162 16.43 -0.42 24.30
N LEU A 163 16.45 0.25 23.14
CA LEU A 163 15.76 1.51 22.90
C LEU A 163 14.43 1.34 22.13
N GLY A 164 13.95 0.09 21.95
CA GLY A 164 12.80 -0.22 21.09
C GLY A 164 13.12 -0.25 19.59
N GLN A 165 12.16 -0.67 18.75
CA GLN A 165 12.40 -0.94 17.33
C GLN A 165 12.69 0.28 16.47
N PHE A 166 12.08 1.42 16.79
CA PHE A 166 12.15 2.66 16.01
C PHE A 166 12.75 3.79 16.82
N ASN A 167 14.06 3.68 17.13
CA ASN A 167 14.76 4.73 17.84
C ASN A 167 15.83 5.39 16.96
N ILE A 168 15.83 6.73 16.96
CA ILE A 168 16.80 7.53 16.22
C ILE A 168 18.25 7.28 16.67
N GLY A 169 18.44 6.80 17.90
CA GLY A 169 19.74 6.43 18.45
C GLY A 169 20.48 5.36 17.64
N TYR A 170 19.74 4.48 16.94
CA TYR A 170 20.35 3.45 16.07
C TYR A 170 20.78 3.98 14.70
N MET A 171 20.40 5.21 14.34
CA MET A 171 20.59 5.72 12.98
C MET A 171 22.09 5.89 12.66
N ALA A 172 22.88 6.38 13.61
CA ALA A 172 24.32 6.57 13.42
C ALA A 172 25.07 5.22 13.27
N GLU A 173 24.69 4.22 14.06
CA GLU A 173 25.27 2.88 13.99
C GLU A 173 24.87 2.16 12.72
N ASN A 174 23.59 2.23 12.35
CA ASN A 174 23.09 1.64 11.12
C ASN A 174 23.73 2.25 9.86
N LEU A 175 23.90 3.57 9.83
CA LEU A 175 24.60 4.25 8.72
C LEU A 175 26.07 3.87 8.63
N LYS A 176 26.73 3.59 9.76
CA LYS A 176 28.13 3.15 9.78
C LYS A 176 28.28 1.71 9.28
N ASN A 177 27.25 0.89 9.46
CA ASN A 177 27.24 -0.54 9.09
C ASN A 177 26.68 -0.80 7.68
N MET A 178 26.23 0.23 6.96
CA MET A 178 25.82 0.20 5.54
C MET A 178 27.01 0.43 4.60
#